data_9dd159c47c462b35547275fdaf77e620
#
_entry.id   9dd159c47c462b35547275fdaf77e620
#
_cell.length_a   1.000
_cell.length_b   1.000
_cell.length_c   1.000
_cell.angle_alpha   90.00
_cell.angle_beta   90.00
_cell.angle_gamma   90.00
#
_symmetry.space_group_name_H-M   'P 1'
#
loop_
_entity.id
_entity.type
_entity.pdbx_description
1 polymer ?
#
loop_
_entity_poly.entity_id
_entity_poly.type
_entity_poly.pdbx_seq_one_letter_code
_entity_poly.pdbx_strand_id
1 'polypeptide(L)'
;MRRPVPGRRLSGRSFARLPAVAVLLSAAAGCSSTDTSVAVPAPAKEEAALCRALHKELPKTLADLGRSDPEPRSELTAGWGDGAIVLRCGVPRPAGMDNAQAQGVEANGVNWMLEERDSGPRFTTTYRRTYVEVTMSTRYTHDSTPLAGLAEAVEKTVPPSL
;
A
#
# COMPACT_ATOMS: atom_id res chain seq x y z
N MET A 1 84.77 -42.52 5.31
CA MET A 1 84.84 -43.75 4.46
C MET A 1 83.57 -43.85 3.66
N ARG A 2 83.71 -43.85 2.38
CA ARG A 2 82.85 -44.46 1.33
C ARG A 2 81.36 -43.95 1.10
N ARG A 3 81.22 -43.31 -0.02
CA ARG A 3 80.12 -43.26 -0.93
C ARG A 3 79.52 -44.67 -1.28
N PRO A 4 78.41 -44.86 -2.03
CA PRO A 4 77.98 -44.08 -3.19
C PRO A 4 76.43 -43.92 -3.36
N VAL A 5 76.08 -43.04 -4.29
CA VAL A 5 74.94 -42.83 -5.17
C VAL A 5 74.75 -44.09 -6.09
N PRO A 6 73.72 -44.31 -6.89
CA PRO A 6 72.67 -43.49 -7.46
C PRO A 6 71.30 -44.19 -7.77
N GLY A 7 70.38 -43.47 -8.42
CA GLY A 7 69.31 -44.09 -9.23
C GLY A 7 68.06 -43.24 -9.25
N ARG A 8 67.90 -42.32 -10.09
CA ARG A 8 67.39 -42.24 -11.48
C ARG A 8 66.00 -42.92 -11.70
N ARG A 9 65.02 -42.19 -11.97
CA ARG A 9 64.22 -42.05 -13.25
C ARG A 9 62.91 -41.32 -12.93
N LEU A 10 62.68 -40.18 -13.49
CA LEU A 10 61.90 -39.78 -14.70
C LEU A 10 60.53 -40.45 -14.87
N SER A 11 59.58 -39.59 -14.96
CA SER A 11 58.52 -39.53 -15.96
C SER A 11 57.12 -39.41 -15.38
N GLY A 12 56.39 -38.47 -15.89
CA GLY A 12 54.95 -38.42 -15.73
C GLY A 12 54.38 -36.95 -15.75
N ARG A 13 54.58 -36.27 -16.89
CA ARG A 13 53.78 -35.08 -17.21
C ARG A 13 52.37 -35.49 -17.42
N SER A 14 51.49 -35.10 -16.59
CA SER A 14 50.03 -35.07 -16.94
C SER A 14 49.51 -33.70 -16.61
N PHE A 15 49.39 -32.89 -17.64
CA PHE A 15 48.64 -31.66 -17.66
C PHE A 15 47.14 -31.99 -17.59
N ALA A 16 46.58 -31.96 -16.40
CA ALA A 16 45.13 -31.94 -16.25
C ALA A 16 44.65 -30.49 -16.42
N ARG A 17 44.08 -30.23 -17.58
CA ARG A 17 43.37 -28.99 -17.86
C ARG A 17 42.09 -29.00 -17.05
N LEU A 18 42.01 -28.16 -16.02
CA LEU A 18 40.77 -27.85 -15.34
C LEU A 18 39.99 -26.83 -16.19
N PRO A 19 38.71 -27.10 -16.56
CA PRO A 19 37.91 -26.08 -17.16
C PRO A 19 37.51 -25.07 -16.08
N ALA A 20 37.83 -23.79 -16.31
CA ALA A 20 37.33 -22.68 -15.51
C ALA A 20 35.82 -22.58 -15.78
N VAL A 21 35.01 -23.01 -14.81
CA VAL A 21 33.58 -22.75 -14.77
C VAL A 21 33.42 -21.29 -14.35
N ALA A 22 33.18 -20.42 -15.33
CA ALA A 22 32.76 -19.05 -15.09
C ALA A 22 31.31 -19.09 -14.57
N VAL A 23 31.16 -18.96 -13.25
CA VAL A 23 29.86 -18.73 -12.63
C VAL A 23 29.47 -17.29 -12.90
N LEU A 24 28.60 -17.08 -13.90
CA LEU A 24 27.92 -15.79 -14.12
C LEU A 24 26.92 -15.60 -12.97
N LEU A 25 27.30 -14.82 -11.95
CA LEU A 25 26.34 -14.27 -10.99
C LEU A 25 25.45 -13.27 -11.74
N SER A 26 24.27 -13.72 -12.14
CA SER A 26 23.20 -12.83 -12.57
C SER A 26 22.71 -12.07 -11.34
N ALA A 27 23.16 -10.83 -11.15
CA ALA A 27 22.57 -9.91 -10.21
C ALA A 27 21.16 -9.58 -10.72
N ALA A 28 20.15 -10.29 -10.22
CA ALA A 28 18.77 -9.88 -10.34
C ALA A 28 18.64 -8.60 -9.51
N ALA A 29 18.67 -7.44 -10.19
CA ALA A 29 18.21 -6.19 -9.62
C ALA A 29 16.71 -6.35 -9.37
N GLY A 30 16.33 -6.83 -8.19
CA GLY A 30 14.96 -6.79 -7.70
C GLY A 30 14.57 -5.33 -7.56
N CYS A 31 13.77 -4.81 -8.49
CA CYS A 31 12.97 -3.65 -8.21
C CYS A 31 12.02 -4.01 -7.07
N SER A 32 12.38 -3.71 -5.84
CA SER A 32 11.43 -3.68 -4.73
C SER A 32 10.58 -2.42 -4.91
N SER A 33 9.56 -2.50 -5.75
CA SER A 33 8.41 -1.64 -5.61
C SER A 33 7.83 -1.98 -4.23
N THR A 34 7.79 -1.02 -3.34
CA THR A 34 7.05 -1.11 -2.08
C THR A 34 5.56 -0.99 -2.42
N ASP A 35 5.02 -2.04 -3.06
CA ASP A 35 3.60 -2.09 -3.39
C ASP A 35 2.84 -2.21 -2.07
N THR A 36 2.11 -1.17 -1.71
CA THR A 36 1.23 -1.19 -0.55
C THR A 36 0.11 -2.18 -0.80
N SER A 37 0.11 -3.30 -0.08
CA SER A 37 -0.96 -4.30 -0.18
C SER A 37 -2.14 -3.92 0.70
N VAL A 38 -3.33 -3.84 0.11
CA VAL A 38 -4.56 -3.43 0.78
C VAL A 38 -5.70 -4.39 0.47
N ALA A 39 -6.43 -4.82 1.50
CA ALA A 39 -7.62 -5.65 1.31
C ALA A 39 -8.71 -4.86 0.56
N VAL A 40 -9.12 -5.37 -0.60
CA VAL A 40 -10.21 -4.78 -1.39
C VAL A 40 -11.55 -5.09 -0.72
N PRO A 41 -12.41 -4.09 -0.45
CA PRO A 41 -13.75 -4.32 0.08
C PRO A 41 -14.65 -5.11 -0.89
N ALA A 42 -15.66 -5.79 -0.35
CA ALA A 42 -16.64 -6.54 -1.14
C ALA A 42 -18.07 -6.08 -0.76
N PRO A 43 -18.45 -4.84 -1.09
CA PRO A 43 -19.76 -4.30 -0.78
C PRO A 43 -20.85 -4.89 -1.67
N ALA A 44 -22.12 -4.60 -1.34
CA ALA A 44 -23.24 -4.89 -2.22
C ALA A 44 -23.10 -4.18 -3.58
N LYS A 45 -23.82 -4.67 -4.61
CA LYS A 45 -23.68 -4.18 -6.00
C LYS A 45 -23.93 -2.69 -6.13
N GLU A 46 -24.93 -2.18 -5.42
CA GLU A 46 -25.33 -0.77 -5.42
C GLU A 46 -24.24 0.11 -4.79
N GLU A 47 -23.68 -0.31 -3.67
CA GLU A 47 -22.57 0.38 -3.00
C GLU A 47 -21.30 0.36 -3.86
N ALA A 48 -21.00 -0.79 -4.48
CA ALA A 48 -19.87 -0.90 -5.40
C ALA A 48 -20.01 0.05 -6.60
N ALA A 49 -21.24 0.34 -7.06
CA ALA A 49 -21.47 1.32 -8.12
C ALA A 49 -21.14 2.74 -7.68
N LEU A 50 -21.51 3.12 -6.44
CA LEU A 50 -21.14 4.40 -5.84
C LEU A 50 -19.62 4.53 -5.68
N CYS A 51 -18.96 3.46 -5.24
CA CYS A 51 -17.50 3.43 -5.08
C CYS A 51 -16.76 3.59 -6.41
N ARG A 52 -17.25 2.96 -7.49
CA ARG A 52 -16.67 3.16 -8.82
C ARG A 52 -16.87 4.59 -9.34
N ALA A 53 -18.01 5.22 -9.02
CA ALA A 53 -18.23 6.62 -9.33
C ALA A 53 -17.24 7.51 -8.55
N LEU A 54 -17.07 7.24 -7.25
CA LEU A 54 -16.11 7.95 -6.41
C LEU A 54 -14.68 7.83 -6.98
N HIS A 55 -14.24 6.63 -7.34
CA HIS A 55 -12.90 6.39 -7.86
C HIS A 55 -12.54 7.29 -9.06
N LYS A 56 -13.50 7.59 -9.92
CA LYS A 56 -13.33 8.45 -11.11
C LYS A 56 -13.15 9.92 -10.76
N GLU A 57 -13.75 10.37 -9.65
CA GLU A 57 -13.70 11.76 -9.19
C GLU A 57 -12.52 12.03 -8.24
N LEU A 58 -11.80 10.99 -7.79
CA LEU A 58 -10.68 11.16 -6.86
C LEU A 58 -9.54 11.96 -7.48
N PRO A 59 -8.90 12.86 -6.70
CA PRO A 59 -7.84 13.73 -7.19
C PRO A 59 -6.58 12.93 -7.55
N LYS A 60 -5.82 13.45 -8.53
CA LYS A 60 -4.50 12.90 -8.91
C LYS A 60 -3.43 13.22 -7.87
N THR A 61 -3.62 14.28 -7.09
CA THR A 61 -2.72 14.73 -6.03
C THR A 61 -3.53 15.03 -4.79
N LEU A 62 -3.11 14.53 -3.64
CA LEU A 62 -3.73 14.76 -2.34
C LEU A 62 -2.66 15.08 -1.30
N ALA A 63 -2.78 16.20 -0.60
CA ALA A 63 -1.78 16.67 0.37
C ALA A 63 -0.34 16.66 -0.22
N ASP A 64 -0.19 17.18 -1.44
CA ASP A 64 1.05 17.21 -2.22
C ASP A 64 1.63 15.84 -2.60
N LEU A 65 0.86 14.76 -2.39
CA LEU A 65 1.25 13.41 -2.76
C LEU A 65 0.59 13.00 -4.09
N GLY A 66 1.40 12.48 -5.00
CA GLY A 66 0.92 11.89 -6.23
C GLY A 66 0.15 10.59 -5.99
N ARG A 67 -0.79 10.26 -6.93
CA ARG A 67 -1.55 9.02 -6.92
C ARG A 67 -0.63 7.81 -7.03
N SER A 68 -0.82 6.84 -6.15
CA SER A 68 -0.11 5.55 -6.11
C SER A 68 -1.07 4.49 -5.59
N ASP A 69 -1.85 3.90 -6.51
CA ASP A 69 -2.90 2.96 -6.13
C ASP A 69 -2.32 1.66 -5.55
N PRO A 70 -2.92 1.12 -4.46
CA PRO A 70 -2.41 -0.08 -3.79
C PRO A 70 -2.68 -1.35 -4.63
N GLU A 71 -1.97 -2.41 -4.30
CA GLU A 71 -2.20 -3.75 -4.85
C GLU A 71 -3.13 -4.59 -3.92
N PRO A 72 -4.02 -5.44 -4.47
CA PRO A 72 -4.37 -5.54 -5.89
C PRO A 72 -5.14 -4.30 -6.38
N ARG A 73 -4.89 -3.87 -7.61
CA ARG A 73 -5.59 -2.71 -8.18
C ARG A 73 -7.10 -2.93 -8.23
N SER A 74 -7.85 -1.93 -7.79
CA SER A 74 -9.31 -1.98 -7.73
C SER A 74 -9.91 -0.59 -7.83
N GLU A 75 -11.08 -0.47 -8.45
CA GLU A 75 -11.89 0.77 -8.42
C GLU A 75 -12.56 1.03 -7.05
N LEU A 76 -12.32 0.15 -6.07
CA LEU A 76 -12.80 0.30 -4.68
C LEU A 76 -11.70 0.79 -3.74
N THR A 77 -10.49 0.97 -4.25
CA THR A 77 -9.33 1.41 -3.48
C THR A 77 -8.56 2.49 -4.21
N ALA A 78 -7.89 3.33 -3.48
CA ALA A 78 -7.03 4.38 -4.00
C ALA A 78 -5.90 4.68 -3.02
N GLY A 79 -4.76 5.19 -3.50
CA GLY A 79 -3.65 5.56 -2.64
C GLY A 79 -2.91 6.78 -3.14
N TRP A 80 -2.18 7.43 -2.23
CA TRP A 80 -1.29 8.55 -2.51
C TRP A 80 -0.01 8.41 -1.68
N GLY A 81 1.11 8.75 -2.30
CA GLY A 81 2.41 8.79 -1.63
C GLY A 81 2.84 7.42 -1.11
N ASP A 82 2.75 6.38 -1.94
CA ASP A 82 3.19 5.01 -1.64
C ASP A 82 2.61 4.45 -0.33
N GLY A 83 1.29 4.64 -0.18
CA GLY A 83 0.55 4.16 0.99
C GLY A 83 0.54 5.13 2.18
N ALA A 84 1.05 6.35 2.03
CA ALA A 84 0.94 7.36 3.08
C ALA A 84 -0.51 7.77 3.37
N ILE A 85 -1.35 7.76 2.35
CA ILE A 85 -2.81 7.89 2.45
C ILE A 85 -3.43 6.79 1.59
N VAL A 86 -4.35 6.03 2.15
CA VAL A 86 -5.08 4.96 1.47
C VAL A 86 -6.57 5.12 1.69
N LEU A 87 -7.33 5.08 0.61
CA LEU A 87 -8.79 5.10 0.61
C LEU A 87 -9.34 3.71 0.25
N ARG A 88 -10.36 3.27 0.98
CA ARG A 88 -11.16 2.08 0.68
C ARG A 88 -12.63 2.45 0.71
N CYS A 89 -13.38 2.14 -0.33
CA CYS A 89 -14.80 2.42 -0.44
C CYS A 89 -15.62 1.12 -0.39
N GLY A 90 -16.73 1.14 0.34
CA GLY A 90 -17.56 -0.05 0.54
C GLY A 90 -17.10 -0.93 1.70
N VAL A 91 -16.42 -0.36 2.68
CA VAL A 91 -16.08 -1.08 3.90
C VAL A 91 -17.33 -1.31 4.75
N PRO A 92 -17.37 -2.36 5.58
CA PRO A 92 -18.45 -2.54 6.56
C PRO A 92 -18.52 -1.35 7.52
N ARG A 93 -19.72 -1.10 8.07
CA ARG A 93 -19.91 -0.09 9.10
C ARG A 93 -19.01 -0.38 10.31
N PRO A 94 -18.12 0.54 10.69
CA PRO A 94 -17.26 0.33 11.86
C PRO A 94 -18.05 0.22 13.17
N ALA A 95 -17.69 -0.71 14.04
CA ALA A 95 -18.31 -0.87 15.35
C ALA A 95 -18.18 0.39 16.22
N GLY A 96 -17.12 1.19 16.03
CA GLY A 96 -16.94 2.46 16.75
C GLY A 96 -18.07 3.47 16.55
N MET A 97 -18.86 3.34 15.49
CA MET A 97 -20.01 4.22 15.23
C MET A 97 -21.20 4.00 16.19
N ASP A 98 -21.17 2.93 16.99
CA ASP A 98 -22.17 2.68 18.04
C ASP A 98 -21.77 3.32 19.38
N ASN A 99 -20.57 3.86 19.47
CA ASN A 99 -20.09 4.55 20.66
C ASN A 99 -20.50 6.03 20.64
N ALA A 100 -21.28 6.46 21.62
CA ALA A 100 -21.70 7.84 21.76
C ALA A 100 -20.52 8.82 22.00
N GLN A 101 -19.36 8.34 22.42
CA GLN A 101 -18.12 9.12 22.61
C GLN A 101 -17.18 9.03 21.39
N ALA A 102 -17.62 8.42 20.28
CA ALA A 102 -16.80 8.39 19.07
C ALA A 102 -16.43 9.80 18.62
N GLN A 103 -15.14 9.99 18.32
CA GLN A 103 -14.66 11.28 17.84
C GLN A 103 -15.07 11.48 16.39
N GLY A 104 -15.53 12.69 16.06
CA GLY A 104 -15.92 13.08 14.72
C GLY A 104 -15.14 14.28 14.23
N VAL A 105 -14.91 14.30 12.93
CA VAL A 105 -14.31 15.42 12.20
C VAL A 105 -15.23 15.76 11.04
N GLU A 106 -15.49 17.05 10.82
CA GLU A 106 -16.16 17.54 9.61
C GLU A 106 -15.10 18.16 8.70
N ALA A 107 -15.10 17.79 7.44
CA ALA A 107 -14.22 18.36 6.42
C ALA A 107 -15.03 18.67 5.16
N ASN A 108 -15.23 19.98 4.89
CA ASN A 108 -15.94 20.50 3.71
C ASN A 108 -17.29 19.78 3.44
N GLY A 109 -18.16 19.69 4.48
CA GLY A 109 -19.50 19.10 4.36
C GLY A 109 -19.58 17.57 4.51
N VAL A 110 -18.44 16.90 4.61
CA VAL A 110 -18.40 15.46 4.88
C VAL A 110 -18.03 15.21 6.35
N ASN A 111 -18.86 14.42 7.02
CA ASN A 111 -18.61 13.99 8.40
C ASN A 111 -17.87 12.65 8.41
N TRP A 112 -16.86 12.57 9.26
CA TRP A 112 -15.99 11.41 9.43
C TRP A 112 -15.91 11.01 10.91
N MET A 113 -15.98 9.73 11.19
CA MET A 113 -15.60 9.18 12.49
C MET A 113 -14.08 8.98 12.48
N LEU A 114 -13.41 9.42 13.55
CA LEU A 114 -11.97 9.22 13.77
C LEU A 114 -11.73 8.01 14.66
N GLU A 115 -10.78 7.18 14.28
CA GLU A 115 -10.19 6.14 15.11
C GLU A 115 -8.67 6.34 15.16
N GLU A 116 -8.16 6.68 16.33
CA GLU A 116 -6.72 6.75 16.58
C GLU A 116 -6.12 5.33 16.60
N ARG A 117 -5.02 5.11 15.88
CA ARG A 117 -4.30 3.84 15.79
C ARG A 117 -2.80 4.05 15.86
N ASP A 118 -2.06 3.06 16.31
CA ASP A 118 -0.58 3.11 16.34
C ASP A 118 0.03 3.33 14.95
N SER A 119 -0.64 2.86 13.90
CA SER A 119 -0.22 3.03 12.49
C SER A 119 -0.60 4.38 11.88
N GLY A 120 -1.27 5.25 12.65
CA GLY A 120 -1.82 6.53 12.20
C GLY A 120 -3.35 6.55 12.20
N PRO A 121 -3.97 7.72 11.99
CA PRO A 121 -5.41 7.88 12.09
C PRO A 121 -6.16 7.14 10.97
N ARG A 122 -7.34 6.66 11.31
CA ARG A 122 -8.32 6.13 10.37
C ARG A 122 -9.60 6.95 10.46
N PHE A 123 -10.10 7.39 9.31
CA PHE A 123 -11.33 8.11 9.19
C PHE A 123 -12.34 7.29 8.38
N THR A 124 -13.60 7.28 8.80
CA THR A 124 -14.68 6.64 8.05
C THR A 124 -15.86 7.58 7.94
N THR A 125 -16.40 7.76 6.72
CA THR A 125 -17.56 8.64 6.51
C THR A 125 -18.74 8.17 7.35
N THR A 126 -19.49 9.15 7.92
CA THR A 126 -20.77 8.90 8.59
C THR A 126 -21.93 9.44 7.75
N TYR A 127 -23.14 8.90 7.96
CA TYR A 127 -24.36 9.34 7.29
C TYR A 127 -24.32 9.30 5.75
N ARG A 128 -23.58 8.33 5.18
CA ARG A 128 -23.49 8.08 3.73
C ARG A 128 -24.01 6.69 3.36
N ARG A 129 -24.52 6.51 2.15
CA ARG A 129 -25.10 5.25 1.67
C ARG A 129 -24.10 4.10 1.55
N THR A 130 -22.82 4.41 1.44
CA THR A 130 -21.71 3.46 1.60
C THR A 130 -20.60 4.12 2.40
N TYR A 131 -19.82 3.32 3.12
CA TYR A 131 -18.73 3.83 3.95
C TYR A 131 -17.44 3.96 3.15
N VAL A 132 -16.86 5.15 3.21
CA VAL A 132 -15.53 5.45 2.66
C VAL A 132 -14.57 5.54 3.84
N GLU A 133 -13.57 4.70 3.85
CA GLU A 133 -12.51 4.68 4.85
C GLU A 133 -11.25 5.32 4.27
N VAL A 134 -10.58 6.15 5.05
CA VAL A 134 -9.27 6.73 4.74
C VAL A 134 -8.33 6.43 5.89
N THR A 135 -7.28 5.69 5.64
CA THR A 135 -6.18 5.49 6.58
C THR A 135 -5.00 6.37 6.18
N MET A 136 -4.37 6.97 7.15
CA MET A 136 -3.20 7.83 6.93
C MET A 136 -2.04 7.36 7.80
N SER A 137 -0.82 7.54 7.32
CA SER A 137 0.38 7.21 8.10
C SER A 137 0.52 8.10 9.34
N THR A 138 1.38 7.70 10.27
CA THR A 138 1.61 8.41 11.56
C THR A 138 2.01 9.87 11.41
N ARG A 139 2.55 10.29 10.26
CA ARG A 139 2.86 11.71 9.99
C ARG A 139 1.61 12.62 9.98
N TYR A 140 0.42 12.01 9.82
CA TYR A 140 -0.87 12.71 9.86
C TYR A 140 -1.59 12.56 11.22
N THR A 141 -0.90 12.09 12.24
CA THR A 141 -1.45 12.08 13.61
C THR A 141 -1.87 13.50 13.97
N HIS A 142 -3.15 13.68 14.32
CA HIS A 142 -3.78 14.99 14.58
C HIS A 142 -3.90 15.92 13.36
N ASP A 143 -3.73 15.42 12.13
CA ASP A 143 -3.94 16.17 10.90
C ASP A 143 -5.00 15.53 10.01
N SER A 144 -6.16 16.16 9.93
CA SER A 144 -7.29 15.75 9.07
C SER A 144 -7.38 16.56 7.76
N THR A 145 -6.45 17.49 7.53
CA THR A 145 -6.46 18.37 6.35
C THR A 145 -6.61 17.62 5.01
N PRO A 146 -6.01 16.42 4.80
CA PRO A 146 -6.18 15.69 3.55
C PRO A 146 -7.64 15.32 3.24
N LEU A 147 -8.51 15.17 4.26
CA LEU A 147 -9.93 14.83 4.05
C LEU A 147 -10.67 15.91 3.25
N ALA A 148 -10.29 17.17 3.42
CA ALA A 148 -10.89 18.29 2.68
C ALA A 148 -10.71 18.13 1.16
N GLY A 149 -9.57 17.54 0.72
CA GLY A 149 -9.30 17.27 -0.70
C GLY A 149 -10.10 16.10 -1.28
N LEU A 150 -10.78 15.31 -0.44
CA LEU A 150 -11.64 14.19 -0.85
C LEU A 150 -13.12 14.53 -0.77
N ALA A 151 -13.48 15.59 -0.05
CA ALA A 151 -14.86 15.92 0.29
C ALA A 151 -15.74 16.11 -0.95
N GLU A 152 -15.31 16.89 -1.93
CA GLU A 152 -16.06 17.13 -3.17
C GLU A 152 -16.38 15.82 -3.91
N ALA A 153 -15.40 14.94 -4.06
CA ALA A 153 -15.59 13.65 -4.70
C ALA A 153 -16.60 12.78 -3.95
N VAL A 154 -16.52 12.76 -2.61
CA VAL A 154 -17.46 12.01 -1.76
C VAL A 154 -18.87 12.60 -1.86
N GLU A 155 -19.03 13.91 -1.75
CA GLU A 155 -20.35 14.57 -1.85
C GLU A 155 -21.04 14.32 -3.17
N LYS A 156 -20.28 14.42 -4.26
CA LYS A 156 -20.78 14.21 -5.63
C LYS A 156 -21.24 12.78 -5.90
N THR A 157 -20.62 11.78 -5.28
CA THR A 157 -20.78 10.38 -5.69
C THR A 157 -21.37 9.46 -4.65
N VAL A 158 -21.24 9.79 -3.37
CA VAL A 158 -21.74 8.98 -2.25
C VAL A 158 -22.83 9.79 -1.51
N PRO A 159 -24.09 9.63 -1.88
CA PRO A 159 -25.17 10.43 -1.30
C PRO A 159 -25.36 10.13 0.20
N PRO A 160 -25.97 11.05 0.95
CA PRO A 160 -26.30 10.83 2.36
C PRO A 160 -27.27 9.64 2.51
N SER A 161 -27.13 8.93 3.62
CA SER A 161 -28.13 7.95 4.10
C SER A 161 -29.15 8.73 4.93
N LEU A 162 -30.38 8.79 4.47
CA LEU A 162 -31.52 9.29 5.24
C LEU A 162 -32.14 8.17 6.06
#